data_ec66baf62efd164e780de3c63cf34ac7
#
_entry.id   ec66baf62efd164e780de3c63cf34ac7
#
_cell.length_a   1.000
_cell.length_b   1.000
_cell.length_c   1.000
_cell.angle_alpha   90.00
_cell.angle_beta   90.00
_cell.angle_gamma   90.00
#
_symmetry.space_group_name_H-M   'P 1'
#
loop_
_entity.id
_entity.type
_entity.pdbx_description
1 polymer ?
#
loop_
_entity_poly.entity_id
_entity_poly.type
_entity_poly.pdbx_seq_one_letter_code
_entity_poly.pdbx_strand_id
1 'polypeptide(L)'
;MKIARYGEDRLVADLTHDLITGRDVRVGAGDDCAVIGRARDPVWQLLKTDAVIEGVHFLPEENPARVGWKALCRAISDIAAMGGTPRHALITLAVSPEVLVARMRALYAGLRKAARKHGVSIVGGETSRSPGPLFLSIALTGEVERTRCVRRSGGRAGDVLYVTGQLGGSLAGRHLDFTPRLAEARWLTEHFQLRAMMDLSDGLAADLPRLAAASRCGFTLDESRIPRTPGCTLAQALGEGEDYELLFAIAPRDSARLEREWPRTFPRLTRIGVFNPQSSIRNPQLPRGFDHFA
;
A
#
# COMPACT_ATOMS: atom_id res chain seq x y z
N MET A 1 9.54 -15.83 -23.53
CA MET A 1 8.25 -15.07 -23.48
C MET A 1 8.56 -13.67 -22.98
N LYS A 2 7.91 -12.61 -23.49
CA LYS A 2 8.10 -11.22 -23.00
C LYS A 2 7.31 -11.03 -21.70
N ILE A 3 7.80 -10.18 -20.77
CA ILE A 3 7.17 -9.87 -19.48
C ILE A 3 5.70 -9.43 -19.65
N ALA A 4 5.42 -8.57 -20.63
CA ALA A 4 4.05 -8.12 -20.94
C ALA A 4 3.02 -9.25 -21.22
N ARG A 5 3.49 -10.45 -21.58
CA ARG A 5 2.63 -11.64 -21.74
C ARG A 5 2.62 -12.56 -20.53
N TYR A 6 3.59 -12.37 -19.63
CA TYR A 6 3.75 -13.22 -18.45
C TYR A 6 2.88 -12.72 -17.30
N GLY A 7 2.77 -11.40 -17.16
CA GLY A 7 2.06 -10.70 -16.10
C GLY A 7 2.93 -10.47 -14.86
N GLU A 8 2.65 -9.40 -14.16
CA GLU A 8 3.43 -8.96 -13.00
C GLU A 8 3.35 -9.95 -11.84
N ASP A 9 2.15 -10.29 -11.38
CA ASP A 9 1.94 -11.18 -10.23
C ASP A 9 2.64 -12.54 -10.41
N ARG A 10 2.58 -13.07 -11.63
CA ARG A 10 3.24 -14.35 -11.96
C ARG A 10 4.75 -14.23 -11.98
N LEU A 11 5.27 -13.12 -12.54
CA LEU A 11 6.71 -12.86 -12.53
C LEU A 11 7.24 -12.74 -11.11
N VAL A 12 6.56 -11.97 -10.25
CA VAL A 12 6.94 -11.81 -8.85
C VAL A 12 6.90 -13.15 -8.12
N ALA A 13 5.84 -13.94 -8.31
CA ALA A 13 5.73 -15.26 -7.70
C ALA A 13 6.90 -16.19 -8.10
N ASP A 14 7.25 -16.23 -9.39
CA ASP A 14 8.36 -17.06 -9.89
C ASP A 14 9.72 -16.58 -9.35
N LEU A 15 9.96 -15.29 -9.29
CA LEU A 15 11.22 -14.71 -8.81
C LEU A 15 11.40 -14.84 -7.29
N THR A 16 10.30 -14.95 -6.54
CA THR A 16 10.33 -15.00 -5.07
C THR A 16 10.11 -16.40 -4.50
N HIS A 17 9.80 -17.38 -5.33
CA HIS A 17 9.46 -18.75 -4.92
C HIS A 17 10.56 -19.44 -4.11
N ASP A 18 11.82 -19.30 -4.53
CA ASP A 18 12.97 -20.01 -3.93
C ASP A 18 13.88 -19.10 -3.10
N LEU A 19 13.38 -17.97 -2.61
CA LEU A 19 14.19 -17.09 -1.78
C LEU A 19 14.55 -17.76 -0.47
N ILE A 20 15.85 -17.82 -0.18
CA ILE A 20 16.37 -18.32 1.10
C ILE A 20 16.06 -17.28 2.19
N THR A 21 15.33 -17.71 3.22
CA THR A 21 14.99 -16.84 4.36
C THR A 21 15.64 -17.36 5.65
N GLY A 22 16.15 -16.43 6.46
CA GLY A 22 16.67 -16.72 7.79
C GLY A 22 15.57 -17.11 8.78
N ARG A 23 15.96 -17.66 9.93
CA ARG A 23 15.02 -18.05 11.00
C ARG A 23 14.32 -16.86 11.67
N ASP A 24 14.81 -15.67 11.45
CA ASP A 24 14.28 -14.40 11.95
C ASP A 24 13.27 -13.76 11.00
N VAL A 25 13.10 -14.29 9.78
CA VAL A 25 12.06 -13.82 8.85
C VAL A 25 10.71 -14.38 9.29
N ARG A 26 9.79 -13.49 9.66
CA ARG A 26 8.41 -13.84 10.05
C ARG A 26 7.45 -13.79 8.88
N VAL A 27 7.67 -12.81 7.98
CA VAL A 27 6.95 -12.64 6.73
C VAL A 27 7.98 -12.29 5.67
N GLY A 28 8.04 -13.04 4.59
CA GLY A 28 8.89 -12.76 3.43
C GLY A 28 8.15 -12.01 2.35
N ALA A 29 8.50 -12.27 1.08
CA ALA A 29 7.81 -11.70 -0.06
C ALA A 29 6.33 -12.10 -0.11
N GLY A 30 5.46 -11.20 -0.61
CA GLY A 30 4.02 -11.45 -0.78
C GLY A 30 3.11 -10.71 0.20
N ASP A 31 3.66 -9.87 1.07
CA ASP A 31 2.92 -8.95 1.93
C ASP A 31 3.39 -7.51 1.68
N ASP A 32 2.75 -6.50 2.31
CA ASP A 32 3.10 -5.09 2.11
C ASP A 32 4.54 -4.78 2.54
N CYS A 33 5.00 -5.41 3.65
CA CYS A 33 6.40 -5.36 4.08
C CYS A 33 6.92 -6.75 4.44
N ALA A 34 8.23 -6.94 4.32
CA ALA A 34 8.89 -8.05 5.00
C ALA A 34 8.93 -7.78 6.51
N VAL A 35 8.76 -8.84 7.31
CA VAL A 35 8.77 -8.77 8.78
C VAL A 35 9.93 -9.58 9.34
N ILE A 36 10.81 -8.90 10.09
CA ILE A 36 12.02 -9.49 10.68
C ILE A 36 11.91 -9.44 12.20
N GLY A 37 12.26 -10.52 12.86
CA GLY A 37 12.32 -10.61 14.32
C GLY A 37 12.21 -12.05 14.81
N ARG A 38 12.57 -12.26 16.08
CA ARG A 38 12.41 -13.58 16.70
C ARG A 38 10.96 -13.78 17.13
N ALA A 39 10.54 -15.03 17.24
CA ALA A 39 9.13 -15.36 17.58
C ALA A 39 8.66 -14.78 18.93
N ARG A 40 9.58 -14.52 19.86
CA ARG A 40 9.27 -14.00 21.20
C ARG A 40 9.52 -12.51 21.37
N ASP A 41 10.08 -11.84 20.34
CA ASP A 41 10.32 -10.39 20.42
C ASP A 41 8.98 -9.66 20.53
N PRO A 42 8.86 -8.68 21.43
CA PRO A 42 7.61 -7.92 21.59
C PRO A 42 7.34 -7.02 20.40
N VAL A 43 8.39 -6.60 19.70
CA VAL A 43 8.36 -5.71 18.52
C VAL A 43 9.14 -6.38 17.39
N TRP A 44 8.59 -6.33 16.19
CA TRP A 44 9.22 -6.79 14.96
C TRP A 44 9.59 -5.60 14.08
N GLN A 45 10.61 -5.79 13.26
CA GLN A 45 11.00 -4.83 12.24
C GLN A 45 10.25 -5.06 10.94
N LEU A 46 9.83 -3.99 10.31
CA LEU A 46 9.26 -3.94 8.98
C LEU A 46 10.31 -3.41 8.01
N LEU A 47 10.46 -4.08 6.87
CA LEU A 47 11.33 -3.66 5.77
C LEU A 47 10.51 -3.50 4.51
N LYS A 48 10.59 -2.33 3.91
CA LYS A 48 9.93 -1.99 2.65
C LYS A 48 10.90 -1.31 1.69
N THR A 49 10.78 -1.61 0.41
CA THR A 49 11.34 -0.79 -0.65
C THR A 49 10.24 -0.44 -1.65
N ASP A 50 10.29 0.77 -2.16
CA ASP A 50 9.35 1.25 -3.16
C ASP A 50 10.03 2.19 -4.15
N ALA A 51 9.58 2.21 -5.39
CA ALA A 51 10.19 3.01 -6.45
C ALA A 51 9.18 3.96 -7.09
N VAL A 52 9.66 5.15 -7.47
CA VAL A 52 8.92 6.14 -8.23
C VAL A 52 9.73 6.51 -9.46
N ILE A 53 9.14 6.33 -10.64
CA ILE A 53 9.80 6.48 -11.93
C ILE A 53 9.06 7.54 -12.73
N GLU A 54 9.81 8.52 -13.28
CA GLU A 54 9.30 9.55 -14.17
C GLU A 54 8.69 8.92 -15.43
N GLY A 55 7.53 9.39 -15.85
CA GLY A 55 6.77 8.83 -16.98
C GLY A 55 5.94 7.59 -16.62
N VAL A 56 6.09 7.03 -15.41
CA VAL A 56 5.27 5.91 -14.92
C VAL A 56 4.42 6.34 -13.73
N HIS A 57 5.04 6.88 -12.69
CA HIS A 57 4.37 7.22 -11.41
C HIS A 57 4.11 8.72 -11.27
N PHE A 58 4.73 9.54 -12.11
CA PHE A 58 4.53 10.99 -12.16
C PHE A 58 5.00 11.51 -13.54
N LEU A 59 4.44 12.63 -13.98
CA LEU A 59 4.82 13.27 -15.22
C LEU A 59 6.02 14.22 -15.03
N PRO A 60 6.85 14.46 -16.05
CA PRO A 60 8.04 15.33 -15.96
C PRO A 60 7.75 16.77 -15.48
N GLU A 61 6.57 17.28 -15.81
CA GLU A 61 6.09 18.63 -15.46
C GLU A 61 5.55 18.75 -14.03
N GLU A 62 5.36 17.63 -13.34
CA GLU A 62 4.84 17.65 -11.97
C GLU A 62 5.77 18.36 -11.00
N ASN A 63 5.18 19.02 -10.00
CA ASN A 63 5.94 19.72 -8.99
C ASN A 63 6.87 18.75 -8.23
N PRO A 64 8.19 18.95 -8.27
CA PRO A 64 9.13 18.01 -7.67
C PRO A 64 8.94 17.82 -6.17
N ALA A 65 8.45 18.83 -5.44
CA ALA A 65 8.19 18.68 -4.02
C ALA A 65 6.99 17.75 -3.75
N ARG A 66 5.96 17.76 -4.63
CA ARG A 66 4.85 16.80 -4.53
C ARG A 66 5.34 15.38 -4.87
N VAL A 67 6.19 15.23 -5.87
CA VAL A 67 6.82 13.94 -6.22
C VAL A 67 7.62 13.38 -5.05
N GLY A 68 8.43 14.21 -4.39
CA GLY A 68 9.18 13.79 -3.19
C GLY A 68 8.27 13.41 -2.02
N TRP A 69 7.17 14.14 -1.83
CA TRP A 69 6.13 13.80 -0.86
C TRP A 69 5.54 12.41 -1.14
N LYS A 70 5.04 12.20 -2.39
CA LYS A 70 4.48 10.93 -2.85
C LYS A 70 5.44 9.77 -2.62
N ALA A 71 6.69 9.93 -3.05
CA ALA A 71 7.69 8.86 -3.00
C ALA A 71 7.86 8.28 -1.58
N LEU A 72 7.97 9.14 -0.56
CA LEU A 72 8.09 8.66 0.81
C LEU A 72 6.77 8.16 1.36
N CYS A 73 5.65 8.83 1.04
CA CYS A 73 4.32 8.46 1.51
C CYS A 73 3.86 7.08 1.01
N ARG A 74 4.26 6.65 -0.20
CA ARG A 74 3.99 5.30 -0.72
C ARG A 74 4.56 4.24 0.22
N ALA A 75 5.85 4.28 0.49
CA ALA A 75 6.50 3.33 1.39
C ALA A 75 5.94 3.39 2.83
N ILE A 76 5.50 4.58 3.29
CA ILE A 76 4.84 4.73 4.59
C ILE A 76 3.46 4.07 4.59
N SER A 77 2.74 4.07 3.46
CA SER A 77 1.43 3.42 3.32
C SER A 77 1.52 1.92 3.57
N ASP A 78 2.53 1.24 3.04
CA ASP A 78 2.78 -0.18 3.30
C ASP A 78 3.08 -0.47 4.78
N ILE A 79 3.86 0.40 5.45
CA ILE A 79 4.10 0.27 6.89
C ILE A 79 2.78 0.40 7.66
N ALA A 80 1.92 1.35 7.28
CA ALA A 80 0.60 1.53 7.88
C ALA A 80 -0.29 0.30 7.66
N ALA A 81 -0.30 -0.25 6.44
CA ALA A 81 -1.07 -1.45 6.08
C ALA A 81 -0.74 -2.66 6.97
N MET A 82 0.46 -2.72 7.52
CA MET A 82 0.86 -3.76 8.48
C MET A 82 0.67 -3.36 9.96
N GLY A 83 0.03 -2.21 10.25
CA GLY A 83 -0.18 -1.70 11.61
C GLY A 83 1.09 -1.12 12.25
N GLY A 84 2.11 -0.84 11.45
CA GLY A 84 3.44 -0.43 11.89
C GLY A 84 3.62 1.08 12.06
N THR A 85 4.78 1.44 12.58
CA THR A 85 5.27 2.81 12.70
C THR A 85 6.56 2.95 11.88
N PRO A 86 6.62 3.85 10.88
CA PRO A 86 7.82 4.05 10.06
C PRO A 86 8.96 4.65 10.90
N ARG A 87 10.23 4.35 10.54
CA ARG A 87 11.39 4.78 11.31
C ARG A 87 12.46 5.47 10.47
N HIS A 88 13.16 4.73 9.62
CA HIS A 88 14.33 5.22 8.91
C HIS A 88 14.21 4.97 7.41
N ALA A 89 14.61 5.95 6.61
CA ALA A 89 14.61 5.85 5.16
C ALA A 89 16.02 6.05 4.58
N LEU A 90 16.33 5.22 3.57
CA LEU A 90 17.43 5.44 2.64
C LEU A 90 16.84 5.79 1.28
N ILE A 91 17.43 6.80 0.62
CA ILE A 91 16.94 7.31 -0.66
C ILE A 91 17.96 6.98 -1.75
N THR A 92 17.58 6.16 -2.72
CA THR A 92 18.37 5.97 -3.94
C THR A 92 17.82 6.87 -5.03
N LEU A 93 18.69 7.74 -5.58
CA LEU A 93 18.37 8.65 -6.65
C LEU A 93 19.24 8.33 -7.88
N ALA A 94 18.61 7.98 -8.99
CA ALA A 94 19.27 7.88 -10.28
C ALA A 94 18.70 8.95 -11.23
N VAL A 95 19.58 9.82 -11.74
CA VAL A 95 19.17 11.04 -12.44
C VAL A 95 20.15 11.41 -13.56
N SER A 96 19.63 12.03 -14.63
CA SER A 96 20.45 12.57 -15.70
C SER A 96 21.31 13.74 -15.19
N PRO A 97 22.56 13.89 -15.64
CA PRO A 97 23.41 15.03 -15.31
C PRO A 97 22.82 16.37 -15.80
N GLU A 98 21.90 16.35 -16.73
CA GLU A 98 21.25 17.55 -17.28
C GLU A 98 20.13 18.10 -16.38
N VAL A 99 19.74 17.37 -15.33
CA VAL A 99 18.68 17.82 -14.41
C VAL A 99 19.19 18.95 -13.53
N LEU A 100 18.39 20.01 -13.42
CA LEU A 100 18.74 21.16 -12.60
C LEU A 100 18.83 20.80 -11.11
N VAL A 101 19.87 21.26 -10.44
CA VAL A 101 20.04 21.10 -8.98
C VAL A 101 18.83 21.66 -8.21
N ALA A 102 18.23 22.74 -8.70
CA ALA A 102 17.01 23.31 -8.11
C ALA A 102 15.84 22.32 -8.07
N ARG A 103 15.66 21.50 -9.13
CA ARG A 103 14.64 20.45 -9.19
C ARG A 103 14.89 19.40 -8.10
N MET A 104 16.12 18.97 -7.91
CA MET A 104 16.48 18.01 -6.87
C MET A 104 16.30 18.56 -5.45
N ARG A 105 16.65 19.84 -5.25
CA ARG A 105 16.39 20.52 -3.96
C ARG A 105 14.91 20.59 -3.63
N ALA A 106 14.05 20.86 -4.61
CA ALA A 106 12.61 20.89 -4.45
C ALA A 106 12.05 19.48 -4.15
N LEU A 107 12.52 18.44 -4.86
CA LEU A 107 12.16 17.04 -4.60
C LEU A 107 12.50 16.65 -3.14
N TYR A 108 13.70 16.95 -2.69
CA TYR A 108 14.13 16.69 -1.32
C TYR A 108 13.38 17.56 -0.28
N ALA A 109 12.88 18.74 -0.66
CA ALA A 109 12.00 19.51 0.21
C ALA A 109 10.68 18.75 0.48
N GLY A 110 10.13 18.09 -0.52
CA GLY A 110 8.97 17.21 -0.38
C GLY A 110 9.24 15.99 0.49
N LEU A 111 10.34 15.28 0.24
CA LEU A 111 10.80 14.15 1.08
C LEU A 111 10.92 14.57 2.54
N ARG A 112 11.60 15.70 2.82
CA ARG A 112 11.77 16.22 4.20
C ARG A 112 10.44 16.62 4.83
N LYS A 113 9.50 17.16 4.06
CA LYS A 113 8.16 17.51 4.55
C LYS A 113 7.41 16.24 4.99
N ALA A 114 7.40 15.19 4.17
CA ALA A 114 6.80 13.90 4.51
C ALA A 114 7.49 13.26 5.72
N ALA A 115 8.82 13.24 5.73
CA ALA A 115 9.62 12.69 6.83
C ALA A 115 9.29 13.36 8.18
N ARG A 116 9.26 14.70 8.22
CA ARG A 116 8.88 15.44 9.44
C ARG A 116 7.46 15.15 9.88
N LYS A 117 6.51 15.11 8.94
CA LYS A 117 5.09 14.86 9.27
C LYS A 117 4.86 13.48 9.86
N HIS A 118 5.59 12.48 9.37
CA HIS A 118 5.36 11.08 9.72
C HIS A 118 6.45 10.50 10.68
N GLY A 119 7.34 11.33 11.20
CA GLY A 119 8.36 10.90 12.16
C GLY A 119 9.44 10.01 11.56
N VAL A 120 9.71 10.10 10.26
CA VAL A 120 10.74 9.33 9.57
C VAL A 120 12.08 10.09 9.58
N SER A 121 13.16 9.38 9.89
CA SER A 121 14.53 9.91 9.75
C SER A 121 15.10 9.47 8.39
N ILE A 122 15.41 10.43 7.51
CA ILE A 122 16.19 10.13 6.30
C ILE A 122 17.65 10.06 6.72
N VAL A 123 18.24 8.86 6.67
CA VAL A 123 19.55 8.58 7.27
C VAL A 123 20.67 8.39 6.24
N GLY A 124 20.35 8.45 4.94
CA GLY A 124 21.35 8.31 3.88
C GLY A 124 20.71 7.88 2.57
N GLY A 125 21.50 7.31 1.71
CA GLY A 125 21.09 6.81 0.41
C GLY A 125 22.21 6.72 -0.60
N GLU A 126 21.85 6.64 -1.87
CA GLU A 126 22.75 6.51 -3.01
C GLU A 126 22.38 7.52 -4.09
N THR A 127 23.38 8.02 -4.83
CA THR A 127 23.14 8.88 -5.99
C THR A 127 23.94 8.35 -7.17
N SER A 128 23.21 8.02 -8.25
CA SER A 128 23.79 7.47 -9.47
C SER A 128 23.35 8.25 -10.70
N ARG A 129 24.13 8.14 -11.77
CA ARG A 129 23.75 8.63 -13.10
C ARG A 129 22.73 7.67 -13.72
N SER A 130 21.65 8.24 -14.28
CA SER A 130 20.72 7.52 -15.16
C SER A 130 20.78 8.14 -16.58
N PRO A 131 20.84 7.31 -17.63
CA PRO A 131 20.69 7.80 -19.00
C PRO A 131 19.22 7.99 -19.40
N GLY A 132 18.29 7.53 -18.57
CA GLY A 132 16.84 7.54 -18.81
C GLY A 132 16.10 8.47 -17.84
N PRO A 133 14.82 8.17 -17.58
CA PRO A 133 13.99 8.95 -16.67
C PRO A 133 14.55 8.99 -15.25
N LEU A 134 14.12 9.98 -14.48
CA LEU A 134 14.42 10.05 -13.05
C LEU A 134 13.85 8.83 -12.35
N PHE A 135 14.69 8.15 -11.59
CA PHE A 135 14.34 7.03 -10.74
C PHE A 135 14.63 7.36 -9.28
N LEU A 136 13.67 7.18 -8.45
CA LEU A 136 13.76 7.39 -7.00
C LEU A 136 13.28 6.13 -6.30
N SER A 137 14.11 5.53 -5.46
CA SER A 137 13.71 4.41 -4.61
C SER A 137 13.88 4.76 -3.14
N ILE A 138 12.91 4.34 -2.35
CA ILE A 138 12.86 4.49 -0.91
C ILE A 138 13.02 3.11 -0.29
N ALA A 139 14.08 2.88 0.47
CA ALA A 139 14.16 1.77 1.40
C ALA A 139 13.76 2.29 2.78
N LEU A 140 12.69 1.74 3.35
CA LEU A 140 12.09 2.21 4.60
C LEU A 140 12.07 1.09 5.63
N THR A 141 12.51 1.40 6.85
CA THR A 141 12.29 0.54 8.00
C THR A 141 11.12 1.02 8.82
N GLY A 142 10.44 0.10 9.46
CA GLY A 142 9.39 0.37 10.42
C GLY A 142 9.46 -0.61 11.59
N GLU A 143 8.62 -0.40 12.56
CA GLU A 143 8.44 -1.28 13.71
C GLU A 143 6.95 -1.55 13.91
N VAL A 144 6.64 -2.79 14.34
CA VAL A 144 5.28 -3.16 14.71
C VAL A 144 5.29 -4.04 15.96
N GLU A 145 4.40 -3.77 16.89
CA GLU A 145 4.19 -4.68 18.02
C GLU A 145 3.67 -6.02 17.49
N ARG A 146 4.28 -7.11 17.90
CA ARG A 146 3.97 -8.46 17.43
C ARG A 146 2.47 -8.78 17.43
N THR A 147 1.75 -8.30 18.43
CA THR A 147 0.31 -8.53 18.61
C THR A 147 -0.57 -7.65 17.70
N ARG A 148 0.03 -6.65 17.06
CA ARG A 148 -0.65 -5.68 16.17
C ARG A 148 -0.24 -5.82 14.71
N CYS A 149 0.73 -6.71 14.41
CA CYS A 149 1.15 -6.96 13.04
C CYS A 149 0.01 -7.60 12.26
N VAL A 150 -0.56 -6.86 11.34
CA VAL A 150 -1.59 -7.35 10.42
C VAL A 150 -0.92 -7.74 9.10
N ARG A 151 -1.43 -8.75 8.45
CA ARG A 151 -0.94 -9.27 7.17
C ARG A 151 -2.05 -9.32 6.15
N ARG A 152 -1.72 -9.48 4.90
CA ARG A 152 -2.70 -9.81 3.85
C ARG A 152 -3.37 -11.17 4.11
N SER A 153 -2.69 -12.07 4.80
CA SER A 153 -3.20 -13.39 5.16
C SER A 153 -3.87 -13.39 6.54
N GLY A 154 -4.91 -14.19 6.70
CA GLY A 154 -5.58 -14.40 8.00
C GLY A 154 -7.07 -14.10 7.97
N GLY A 155 -7.58 -13.57 6.86
CA GLY A 155 -9.00 -13.44 6.58
C GLY A 155 -9.70 -14.82 6.56
N ARG A 156 -10.99 -14.83 6.88
CA ARG A 156 -11.81 -16.03 6.94
C ARG A 156 -13.14 -15.80 6.25
N ALA A 157 -13.73 -16.84 5.71
CA ALA A 157 -15.09 -16.77 5.20
C ALA A 157 -16.06 -16.20 6.26
N GLY A 158 -16.87 -15.24 5.84
CA GLY A 158 -17.77 -14.48 6.71
C GLY A 158 -17.19 -13.17 7.24
N ASP A 159 -15.88 -12.96 7.18
CA ASP A 159 -15.29 -11.69 7.61
C ASP A 159 -15.76 -10.53 6.70
N VAL A 160 -16.02 -9.39 7.33
CA VAL A 160 -16.56 -8.19 6.67
C VAL A 160 -15.41 -7.36 6.12
N LEU A 161 -15.56 -6.93 4.87
CA LEU A 161 -14.57 -6.11 4.16
C LEU A 161 -14.91 -4.62 4.26
N TYR A 162 -13.91 -3.82 4.61
CA TYR A 162 -14.00 -2.38 4.73
C TYR A 162 -12.91 -1.68 3.93
N VAL A 163 -13.23 -0.47 3.47
CA VAL A 163 -12.23 0.49 2.96
C VAL A 163 -12.36 1.81 3.69
N THR A 164 -11.23 2.50 3.84
CA THR A 164 -11.20 3.89 4.31
C THR A 164 -11.34 4.86 3.13
N GLY A 165 -11.76 6.08 3.41
CA GLY A 165 -11.76 7.20 2.47
C GLY A 165 -12.64 7.03 1.25
N GLN A 166 -12.13 7.45 0.08
CA GLN A 166 -12.79 7.45 -1.22
C GLN A 166 -11.83 6.95 -2.30
N LEU A 167 -12.36 6.20 -3.27
CA LEU A 167 -11.61 5.54 -4.33
C LEU A 167 -11.82 6.22 -5.69
N GLY A 168 -10.80 6.13 -6.53
CA GLY A 168 -10.76 6.70 -7.87
C GLY A 168 -10.49 8.21 -7.89
N GLY A 169 -10.13 8.74 -9.06
CA GLY A 169 -9.76 10.14 -9.25
C GLY A 169 -8.38 10.50 -8.72
N SER A 170 -7.58 9.53 -8.33
CA SER A 170 -6.23 9.75 -7.80
C SER A 170 -5.30 10.34 -8.84
N LEU A 171 -5.36 9.85 -10.08
CA LEU A 171 -4.52 10.30 -11.19
C LEU A 171 -4.81 11.74 -11.64
N ALA A 172 -5.94 12.34 -11.23
CA ALA A 172 -6.20 13.77 -11.41
C ALA A 172 -5.36 14.67 -10.47
N GLY A 173 -4.34 14.10 -9.78
CA GLY A 173 -3.36 14.81 -8.97
C GLY A 173 -3.39 14.48 -7.47
N ARG A 174 -4.44 13.85 -6.95
CA ARG A 174 -4.54 13.47 -5.53
C ARG A 174 -3.45 12.49 -5.12
N HIS A 175 -3.03 11.61 -6.01
CA HIS A 175 -1.93 10.66 -5.78
C HIS A 175 -0.58 11.31 -5.42
N LEU A 176 -0.41 12.60 -5.73
CA LEU A 176 0.81 13.35 -5.38
C LEU A 176 0.76 13.97 -3.96
N ASP A 177 -0.43 14.07 -3.35
CA ASP A 177 -0.65 14.79 -2.09
C ASP A 177 -1.33 13.94 -1.01
N PHE A 178 -1.56 12.66 -1.25
CA PHE A 178 -2.24 11.80 -0.27
C PHE A 178 -1.49 11.75 1.07
N THR A 179 -2.22 11.39 2.10
CA THR A 179 -1.68 11.16 3.44
C THR A 179 -1.86 9.69 3.79
N PRO A 180 -0.78 8.95 4.06
CA PRO A 180 -0.85 7.55 4.50
C PRO A 180 -1.72 7.37 5.73
N ARG A 181 -2.48 6.29 5.80
CA ARG A 181 -3.46 5.99 6.84
C ARG A 181 -2.84 5.43 8.13
N LEU A 182 -1.75 6.06 8.60
CA LEU A 182 -1.03 5.64 9.82
C LEU A 182 -1.90 5.73 11.08
N ALA A 183 -2.62 6.84 11.25
CA ALA A 183 -3.44 7.07 12.44
C ALA A 183 -4.62 6.10 12.47
N GLU A 184 -5.24 5.87 11.32
CA GLU A 184 -6.35 4.93 11.13
C GLU A 184 -5.91 3.48 11.39
N ALA A 185 -4.79 3.06 10.80
CA ALA A 185 -4.23 1.72 11.01
C ALA A 185 -3.85 1.50 12.47
N ARG A 186 -3.23 2.49 13.10
CA ARG A 186 -2.86 2.44 14.50
C ARG A 186 -4.09 2.28 15.39
N TRP A 187 -5.10 3.11 15.20
CA TRP A 187 -6.35 3.05 15.94
C TRP A 187 -7.04 1.69 15.75
N LEU A 188 -7.12 1.20 14.50
CA LEU A 188 -7.70 -0.11 14.20
C LEU A 188 -7.02 -1.23 14.96
N THR A 189 -5.68 -1.29 14.94
CA THR A 189 -4.91 -2.35 15.59
C THR A 189 -4.84 -2.21 17.12
N GLU A 190 -5.15 -1.04 17.67
CA GLU A 190 -5.30 -0.82 19.12
C GLU A 190 -6.63 -1.30 19.67
N HIS A 191 -7.70 -1.16 18.90
CA HIS A 191 -9.06 -1.39 19.37
C HIS A 191 -9.66 -2.71 18.87
N PHE A 192 -9.12 -3.28 17.77
CA PHE A 192 -9.67 -4.46 17.11
C PHE A 192 -8.59 -5.47 16.72
N GLN A 193 -9.00 -6.74 16.69
CA GLN A 193 -8.22 -7.80 16.04
C GLN A 193 -8.59 -7.89 14.56
N LEU A 194 -7.85 -7.19 13.72
CA LEU A 194 -8.02 -7.31 12.28
C LEU A 194 -7.61 -8.71 11.81
N ARG A 195 -8.30 -9.21 10.79
CA ARG A 195 -8.02 -10.51 10.17
C ARG A 195 -6.99 -10.41 9.05
N ALA A 196 -7.17 -9.42 8.19
CA ALA A 196 -6.28 -9.12 7.08
C ALA A 196 -6.35 -7.63 6.78
N MET A 197 -5.27 -7.07 6.25
CA MET A 197 -5.20 -5.67 5.83
C MET A 197 -4.14 -5.50 4.74
N MET A 198 -4.34 -4.55 3.86
CA MET A 198 -3.38 -4.00 2.90
C MET A 198 -3.77 -2.56 2.56
N ASP A 199 -2.90 -1.82 1.90
CA ASP A 199 -3.28 -0.56 1.26
C ASP A 199 -3.73 -0.79 -0.20
N LEU A 200 -4.38 0.22 -0.78
CA LEU A 200 -4.87 0.19 -2.17
C LEU A 200 -3.92 1.01 -3.06
N SER A 201 -2.99 0.34 -3.70
CA SER A 201 -2.00 0.92 -4.62
C SER A 201 -2.36 0.73 -6.09
N ASP A 202 -2.85 -0.46 -6.47
CA ASP A 202 -3.14 -0.83 -7.86
C ASP A 202 -4.64 -0.79 -8.19
N GLY A 203 -5.44 -0.35 -7.22
CA GLY A 203 -6.88 -0.26 -7.29
C GLY A 203 -7.60 -1.48 -6.72
N LEU A 204 -8.81 -1.26 -6.23
CA LEU A 204 -9.60 -2.27 -5.52
C LEU A 204 -9.78 -3.55 -6.37
N ALA A 205 -9.86 -3.41 -7.69
CA ALA A 205 -10.03 -4.53 -8.61
C ALA A 205 -8.81 -5.46 -8.70
N ALA A 206 -7.59 -4.95 -8.41
CA ALA A 206 -6.37 -5.74 -8.33
C ALA A 206 -6.10 -6.20 -6.88
N ASP A 207 -6.25 -5.30 -5.92
CA ASP A 207 -5.79 -5.50 -4.55
C ASP A 207 -6.72 -6.39 -3.73
N LEU A 208 -8.05 -6.29 -3.90
CA LEU A 208 -8.99 -7.18 -3.20
C LEU A 208 -8.81 -8.67 -3.59
N PRO A 209 -8.63 -9.04 -4.87
CA PRO A 209 -8.26 -10.41 -5.23
C PRO A 209 -6.96 -10.89 -4.57
N ARG A 210 -5.94 -10.03 -4.47
CA ARG A 210 -4.66 -10.36 -3.80
C ARG A 210 -4.86 -10.60 -2.29
N LEU A 211 -5.64 -9.76 -1.61
CA LEU A 211 -5.99 -9.93 -0.20
C LEU A 211 -6.77 -11.23 0.04
N ALA A 212 -7.74 -11.52 -0.84
CA ALA A 212 -8.54 -12.73 -0.80
C ALA A 212 -7.68 -13.99 -1.03
N ALA A 213 -6.81 -13.96 -2.05
CA ALA A 213 -5.88 -15.06 -2.35
C ALA A 213 -4.91 -15.34 -1.20
N ALA A 214 -4.30 -14.30 -0.60
CA ALA A 214 -3.42 -14.43 0.56
C ALA A 214 -4.16 -15.04 1.77
N SER A 215 -5.44 -14.74 1.91
CA SER A 215 -6.33 -15.28 2.95
C SER A 215 -6.99 -16.63 2.58
N ARG A 216 -6.76 -17.16 1.38
CA ARG A 216 -7.41 -18.37 0.86
C ARG A 216 -8.94 -18.29 0.90
N CYS A 217 -9.46 -17.13 0.58
CA CYS A 217 -10.88 -16.82 0.55
C CYS A 217 -11.33 -16.44 -0.86
N GLY A 218 -12.62 -16.60 -1.14
CA GLY A 218 -13.34 -15.85 -2.15
C GLY A 218 -13.89 -14.55 -1.54
N PHE A 219 -14.59 -13.75 -2.33
CA PHE A 219 -15.26 -12.55 -1.82
C PHE A 219 -16.54 -12.23 -2.59
N THR A 220 -17.42 -11.48 -1.94
CA THR A 220 -18.54 -10.78 -2.58
C THR A 220 -18.39 -9.31 -2.33
N LEU A 221 -18.46 -8.51 -3.39
CA LEU A 221 -18.36 -7.07 -3.36
C LEU A 221 -19.76 -6.46 -3.60
N ASP A 222 -20.12 -5.46 -2.79
CA ASP A 222 -21.31 -4.64 -3.00
C ASP A 222 -20.89 -3.36 -3.73
N GLU A 223 -20.97 -3.38 -5.06
CA GLU A 223 -20.56 -2.28 -5.93
C GLU A 223 -21.32 -0.98 -5.63
N SER A 224 -22.56 -1.07 -5.15
CA SER A 224 -23.37 0.10 -4.80
C SER A 224 -22.82 0.87 -3.59
N ARG A 225 -22.02 0.20 -2.77
CA ARG A 225 -21.38 0.75 -1.57
C ARG A 225 -19.98 1.29 -1.78
N ILE A 226 -19.37 1.08 -2.96
CA ILE A 226 -18.02 1.57 -3.20
C ILE A 226 -17.97 3.10 -3.03
N PRO A 227 -17.13 3.62 -2.09
CA PRO A 227 -17.05 5.04 -1.82
C PRO A 227 -16.26 5.73 -2.92
N ARG A 228 -16.96 6.33 -3.88
CA ARG A 228 -16.33 7.00 -5.03
C ARG A 228 -15.99 8.45 -4.70
N THR A 229 -14.85 8.90 -5.18
CA THR A 229 -14.54 10.34 -5.27
C THR A 229 -15.60 11.03 -6.12
N PRO A 230 -16.10 12.22 -5.72
CA PRO A 230 -17.10 12.95 -6.51
C PRO A 230 -16.66 13.11 -7.97
N GLY A 231 -17.55 12.79 -8.89
CA GLY A 231 -17.29 12.83 -10.33
C GLY A 231 -16.67 11.56 -10.93
N CYS A 232 -16.22 10.62 -10.11
CA CYS A 232 -15.63 9.37 -10.60
C CYS A 232 -16.69 8.30 -10.91
N THR A 233 -16.46 7.57 -11.99
CA THR A 233 -17.23 6.37 -12.35
C THR A 233 -16.88 5.21 -11.41
N LEU A 234 -17.72 4.17 -11.39
CA LEU A 234 -17.41 2.95 -10.66
C LEU A 234 -16.12 2.28 -11.19
N ALA A 235 -15.94 2.26 -12.52
CA ALA A 235 -14.75 1.69 -13.14
C ALA A 235 -13.46 2.38 -12.69
N GLN A 236 -13.47 3.71 -12.57
CA GLN A 236 -12.33 4.46 -12.03
C GLN A 236 -12.08 4.12 -10.55
N ALA A 237 -13.11 4.08 -9.72
CA ALA A 237 -12.98 3.74 -8.31
C ALA A 237 -12.47 2.30 -8.08
N LEU A 238 -12.75 1.40 -9.01
CA LEU A 238 -12.28 0.02 -8.92
C LEU A 238 -10.86 -0.17 -9.47
N GLY A 239 -10.49 0.50 -10.57
CA GLY A 239 -9.31 0.14 -11.35
C GLY A 239 -8.23 1.20 -11.51
N GLU A 240 -8.46 2.46 -11.10
CA GLU A 240 -7.50 3.54 -11.36
C GLU A 240 -6.21 3.43 -10.53
N GLY A 241 -6.32 2.94 -9.30
CA GLY A 241 -5.18 2.78 -8.40
C GLY A 241 -4.68 4.08 -7.75
N GLU A 242 -3.59 3.97 -7.02
CA GLU A 242 -2.92 5.06 -6.29
C GLU A 242 -3.82 5.82 -5.29
N ASP A 243 -4.80 5.12 -4.70
CA ASP A 243 -5.70 5.69 -3.69
C ASP A 243 -5.05 5.74 -2.30
N TYR A 244 -4.19 4.78 -1.97
CA TYR A 244 -3.50 4.65 -0.67
C TYR A 244 -4.45 4.71 0.52
N GLU A 245 -5.63 4.12 0.35
CA GLU A 245 -6.59 3.85 1.40
C GLU A 245 -6.35 2.44 1.97
N LEU A 246 -6.84 2.17 3.18
CA LEU A 246 -6.76 0.82 3.75
C LEU A 246 -7.94 -0.03 3.28
N LEU A 247 -7.62 -1.25 2.85
CA LEU A 247 -8.56 -2.35 2.65
C LEU A 247 -8.32 -3.38 3.74
N PHE A 248 -9.34 -3.74 4.52
CA PHE A 248 -9.16 -4.69 5.60
C PHE A 248 -10.39 -5.58 5.85
N ALA A 249 -10.15 -6.71 6.51
CA ALA A 249 -11.15 -7.67 6.92
C ALA A 249 -11.24 -7.76 8.45
N ILE A 250 -12.45 -7.83 8.98
CA ILE A 250 -12.72 -7.93 10.41
C ILE A 250 -13.84 -8.98 10.67
N ALA A 251 -13.80 -9.61 11.85
CA ALA A 251 -14.82 -10.57 12.22
C ALA A 251 -16.22 -9.91 12.29
N PRO A 252 -17.30 -10.58 11.83
CA PRO A 252 -18.65 -9.99 11.78
C PRO A 252 -19.14 -9.45 13.13
N ARG A 253 -18.79 -10.12 14.23
CA ARG A 253 -19.15 -9.71 15.59
C ARG A 253 -18.62 -8.33 16.00
N ASP A 254 -17.52 -7.89 15.39
CA ASP A 254 -16.85 -6.62 15.71
C ASP A 254 -17.32 -5.48 14.79
N SER A 255 -18.03 -5.79 13.70
CA SER A 255 -18.44 -4.86 12.64
C SER A 255 -19.29 -3.70 13.17
N ALA A 256 -20.35 -3.99 13.92
CA ALA A 256 -21.23 -2.95 14.47
C ALA A 256 -20.51 -2.06 15.50
N ARG A 257 -19.58 -2.62 16.28
CA ARG A 257 -18.75 -1.86 17.23
C ARG A 257 -17.79 -0.95 16.46
N LEU A 258 -17.14 -1.46 15.43
CA LEU A 258 -16.25 -0.68 14.57
C LEU A 258 -16.97 0.53 13.96
N GLU A 259 -18.13 0.32 13.34
CA GLU A 259 -18.90 1.39 12.71
C GLU A 259 -19.35 2.47 13.71
N ARG A 260 -19.72 2.07 14.93
CA ARG A 260 -20.12 2.99 16.00
C ARG A 260 -18.95 3.78 16.59
N GLU A 261 -17.79 3.15 16.76
CA GLU A 261 -16.62 3.71 17.44
C GLU A 261 -15.63 4.40 16.50
N TRP A 262 -15.82 4.28 15.17
CA TRP A 262 -14.93 4.90 14.19
C TRP A 262 -14.84 6.42 14.40
N PRO A 263 -13.63 6.97 14.61
CA PRO A 263 -13.48 8.39 14.91
C PRO A 263 -14.01 9.29 13.78
N ARG A 264 -14.83 10.27 14.14
CA ARG A 264 -15.40 11.23 13.16
C ARG A 264 -14.35 12.12 12.48
N THR A 265 -13.16 12.22 13.05
CA THR A 265 -12.01 12.95 12.50
C THR A 265 -11.26 12.18 11.44
N PHE A 266 -11.49 10.86 11.35
CA PHE A 266 -10.90 10.00 10.34
C PHE A 266 -11.68 10.08 9.02
N PRO A 267 -11.05 9.69 7.89
CA PRO A 267 -11.75 9.49 6.63
C PRO A 267 -12.95 8.54 6.80
N ARG A 268 -13.91 8.66 5.90
CA ARG A 268 -15.07 7.78 5.90
C ARG A 268 -14.66 6.31 5.92
N LEU A 269 -15.31 5.52 6.76
CA LEU A 269 -15.23 4.07 6.75
C LEU A 269 -16.43 3.51 5.97
N THR A 270 -16.18 2.58 5.04
CA THR A 270 -17.25 2.00 4.23
C THR A 270 -17.13 0.47 4.20
N ARG A 271 -18.19 -0.21 4.61
CA ARG A 271 -18.34 -1.64 4.39
C ARG A 271 -18.63 -1.89 2.93
N ILE A 272 -17.80 -2.71 2.26
CA ILE A 272 -17.87 -2.95 0.81
C ILE A 272 -18.19 -4.39 0.44
N GLY A 273 -18.16 -5.34 1.36
CA GLY A 273 -18.39 -6.73 1.04
C GLY A 273 -18.09 -7.69 2.17
N VAL A 274 -17.90 -8.95 1.81
CA VAL A 274 -17.55 -10.03 2.74
C VAL A 274 -16.63 -11.05 2.08
N PHE A 275 -15.78 -11.71 2.86
CA PHE A 275 -15.07 -12.89 2.42
C PHE A 275 -15.99 -14.12 2.37
N ASN A 276 -15.80 -14.94 1.37
CA ASN A 276 -16.53 -16.19 1.14
C ASN A 276 -15.59 -17.40 1.21
N PRO A 277 -16.11 -18.64 1.33
CA PRO A 277 -15.29 -19.82 1.10
C PRO A 277 -14.64 -19.79 -0.29
N GLN A 278 -13.41 -20.29 -0.40
CA GLN A 278 -12.64 -20.28 -1.66
C GLN A 278 -13.35 -20.96 -2.82
N SER A 279 -14.14 -22.01 -2.54
CA SER A 279 -14.95 -22.74 -3.53
C SER A 279 -16.08 -21.91 -4.17
N SER A 280 -16.41 -20.77 -3.60
CA SER A 280 -17.48 -19.86 -4.08
C SER A 280 -16.94 -18.66 -4.87
N ILE A 281 -15.71 -18.75 -5.41
CA ILE A 281 -15.15 -17.69 -6.28
C ILE A 281 -15.99 -17.58 -7.57
N ARG A 282 -17.07 -16.83 -7.48
CA ARG A 282 -17.60 -16.09 -8.62
C ARG A 282 -16.92 -14.74 -8.58
N ASN A 283 -15.75 -14.64 -9.23
CA ASN A 283 -15.17 -13.32 -9.44
C ASN A 283 -16.22 -12.47 -10.14
N PRO A 284 -16.69 -11.37 -9.52
CA PRO A 284 -17.36 -10.35 -10.32
C PRO A 284 -16.40 -10.02 -11.47
N GLN A 285 -16.93 -9.65 -12.63
CA GLN A 285 -16.11 -9.16 -13.75
C GLN A 285 -15.55 -7.79 -13.32
N LEU A 286 -14.54 -7.82 -12.46
CA LEU A 286 -13.84 -6.61 -12.04
C LEU A 286 -13.08 -6.05 -13.25
N PRO A 287 -13.04 -4.73 -13.42
CA PRO A 287 -12.16 -4.12 -14.40
C PRO A 287 -10.71 -4.51 -14.10
N ARG A 288 -9.83 -4.38 -15.08
CA ARG A 288 -8.39 -4.53 -14.81
C ARG A 288 -7.93 -3.43 -13.87
N GLY A 289 -7.21 -3.78 -12.82
CA GLY A 289 -6.42 -2.85 -12.04
C GLY A 289 -5.14 -2.46 -12.77
N PHE A 290 -4.31 -1.62 -12.16
CA PHE A 290 -3.02 -1.24 -12.73
C PHE A 290 -2.08 -2.46 -12.78
N ASP A 291 -1.31 -2.57 -13.86
CA ASP A 291 -0.27 -3.58 -14.08
C ASP A 291 0.92 -2.90 -14.76
N HIS A 292 2.10 -2.94 -14.14
CA HIS A 292 3.31 -2.29 -14.63
C HIS A 292 3.76 -2.78 -16.01
N PHE A 293 3.29 -3.92 -16.48
CA PHE A 293 3.72 -4.55 -17.74
C PHE A 293 2.59 -4.78 -18.75
N ALA A 294 1.38 -4.24 -18.49
CA ALA A 294 0.21 -4.37 -19.37
C ALA A 294 0.19 -3.34 -20.51
#